data_fa4c4a532535ce23a091fa1143033f70
#
_entry.id   fa4c4a532535ce23a091fa1143033f70
#
_cell.length_a   1.000
_cell.length_b   1.000
_cell.length_c   1.000
_cell.angle_alpha   90.00
_cell.angle_beta   90.00
_cell.angle_gamma   90.00
#
_symmetry.space_group_name_H-M   'P 1'
#
loop_
_entity.id
_entity.type
_entity.pdbx_description
1 polymer ?
#
loop_
_entity_poly.entity_id
_entity_poly.type
_entity_poly.pdbx_seq_one_letter_code
_entity_poly.pdbx_strand_id
1 'polypeptide(L)'
;MQTYQAPNGKPYRGWQAVFEDAQPLPWTAFNTGYISGALQNNAQPESFPSHRDPTERYNYAVMAFHFRHPTHGDILIDTGFDRTFHEHPPYGNLSFAMRVYYTLTKVQCIQSNGDIDLGSYLKRHQITPAHVFLTHLHADHTAGLPALPSQTHIYYGKQEWALMSRLLCGNHFAGKSSIHLLDMSTGGALAPFSHVVDLFGDGTLWAISTPGHTRDHLAYLINTTPTPILIVGDAELTSWAMQDEILVSTVDGARGKEQVQRSANMIRSFHATYPDVQIWFSHDEDHL
;
A
#
# COMPACT_ATOMS: atom_id res chain seq x y z
N MET A 1 16.62 -2.69 12.87
CA MET A 1 16.17 -3.09 11.53
C MET A 1 17.02 -4.26 11.07
N GLN A 2 16.42 -5.26 10.50
CA GLN A 2 17.09 -6.45 9.94
C GLN A 2 16.48 -6.81 8.59
N THR A 3 17.27 -7.39 7.68
CA THR A 3 16.74 -7.91 6.41
C THR A 3 15.93 -9.16 6.70
N TYR A 4 14.69 -9.18 6.22
CA TYR A 4 13.82 -10.35 6.34
C TYR A 4 14.29 -11.45 5.39
N GLN A 5 14.31 -12.66 5.89
CA GLN A 5 14.57 -13.85 5.10
C GLN A 5 13.26 -14.64 5.02
N ALA A 6 12.64 -14.64 3.85
CA ALA A 6 11.45 -15.44 3.63
C ALA A 6 11.79 -16.93 3.76
N PRO A 7 10.91 -17.75 4.32
CA PRO A 7 11.09 -19.19 4.34
C PRO A 7 11.18 -19.76 2.91
N ASN A 8 11.83 -20.90 2.76
CA ASN A 8 11.81 -21.63 1.49
C ASN A 8 10.39 -22.15 1.23
N GLY A 9 9.75 -21.59 0.22
CA GLY A 9 8.41 -21.99 -0.22
C GLY A 9 8.41 -23.06 -1.31
N LYS A 10 7.20 -23.41 -1.78
CA LYS A 10 7.04 -24.27 -2.96
C LYS A 10 7.59 -23.55 -4.21
N PRO A 11 8.27 -24.28 -5.11
CA PRO A 11 8.70 -23.69 -6.38
C PRO A 11 7.54 -23.61 -7.37
N TYR A 12 6.81 -22.50 -7.36
CA TYR A 12 5.72 -22.28 -8.31
C TYR A 12 6.26 -21.90 -9.70
N ARG A 13 5.64 -22.45 -10.75
CA ARG A 13 6.02 -22.17 -12.16
C ARG A 13 5.19 -21.09 -12.82
N GLY A 14 4.29 -20.44 -12.11
CA GLY A 14 3.40 -19.37 -12.59
C GLY A 14 2.28 -19.12 -11.60
N TRP A 15 1.55 -18.02 -11.80
CA TRP A 15 0.48 -17.62 -10.91
C TRP A 15 -0.69 -18.61 -10.90
N GLN A 16 -0.98 -19.29 -12.01
CA GLN A 16 -2.02 -20.31 -12.02
C GLN A 16 -1.77 -21.39 -10.95
N ALA A 17 -0.51 -21.86 -10.84
CA ALA A 17 -0.14 -22.85 -9.84
C ALA A 17 -0.21 -22.29 -8.40
N VAL A 18 0.04 -20.97 -8.21
CA VAL A 18 -0.17 -20.31 -6.93
C VAL A 18 -1.66 -20.30 -6.57
N PHE A 19 -2.53 -19.95 -7.52
CA PHE A 19 -3.97 -19.85 -7.29
C PHE A 19 -4.64 -21.22 -7.02
N GLU A 20 -4.09 -22.29 -7.57
CA GLU A 20 -4.55 -23.66 -7.26
C GLU A 20 -4.30 -24.06 -5.81
N ASP A 21 -3.34 -23.43 -5.13
CA ASP A 21 -3.05 -23.61 -3.70
C ASP A 21 -3.77 -22.59 -2.78
N ALA A 22 -4.73 -21.79 -3.31
CA ALA A 22 -5.44 -20.78 -2.54
C ALA A 22 -6.16 -21.37 -1.33
N GLN A 23 -6.09 -20.65 -0.21
CA GLN A 23 -6.72 -21.04 1.06
C GLN A 23 -7.78 -20.01 1.48
N PRO A 24 -8.84 -20.43 2.22
CA PRO A 24 -9.81 -19.47 2.73
C PRO A 24 -9.20 -18.60 3.83
N LEU A 25 -8.83 -17.37 3.50
CA LEU A 25 -8.34 -16.39 4.45
C LEU A 25 -9.40 -15.29 4.64
N PRO A 26 -10.00 -15.16 5.83
CA PRO A 26 -10.89 -14.05 6.13
C PRO A 26 -10.15 -12.73 5.97
N TRP A 27 -10.69 -11.81 5.19
CA TRP A 27 -10.09 -10.52 4.94
C TRP A 27 -11.12 -9.40 4.86
N THR A 28 -10.70 -8.16 5.05
CA THR A 28 -11.53 -6.96 4.97
C THR A 28 -10.68 -5.78 4.53
N ALA A 29 -11.21 -4.99 3.60
CA ALA A 29 -10.73 -3.64 3.33
C ALA A 29 -11.54 -2.65 4.17
N PHE A 30 -10.92 -1.56 4.61
CA PHE A 30 -11.61 -0.49 5.32
C PHE A 30 -10.95 0.86 5.05
N ASN A 31 -11.80 1.89 4.97
CA ASN A 31 -11.37 3.26 4.72
C ASN A 31 -11.10 3.97 6.05
N THR A 32 -9.91 4.55 6.21
CA THR A 32 -9.47 5.27 7.43
C THR A 32 -9.60 6.79 7.30
N GLY A 33 -9.98 7.30 6.13
CA GLY A 33 -10.15 8.71 5.84
C GLY A 33 -9.93 9.02 4.37
N TYR A 34 -9.84 10.31 4.04
CA TYR A 34 -9.64 10.75 2.65
C TYR A 34 -8.54 11.82 2.56
N ILE A 35 -7.85 11.83 1.43
CA ILE A 35 -7.01 12.94 1.00
C ILE A 35 -7.72 13.66 -0.13
N SER A 36 -8.06 14.94 0.07
CA SER A 36 -8.68 15.78 -0.97
C SER A 36 -7.64 16.71 -1.58
N GLY A 37 -7.47 16.61 -2.88
CA GLY A 37 -6.50 17.43 -3.61
C GLY A 37 -6.81 17.48 -5.10
N ALA A 38 -6.07 18.31 -5.85
CA ALA A 38 -6.14 18.29 -7.30
C ALA A 38 -5.52 16.97 -7.85
N LEU A 39 -6.09 16.42 -8.90
CA LEU A 39 -5.62 15.17 -9.52
C LEU A 39 -4.12 15.21 -9.83
N GLN A 40 -3.63 16.33 -10.39
CA GLN A 40 -2.22 16.53 -10.73
C GLN A 40 -1.24 16.49 -9.56
N ASN A 41 -1.75 16.54 -8.30
CA ASN A 41 -0.87 16.44 -7.13
C ASN A 41 -0.34 15.00 -6.94
N ASN A 42 -1.10 14.00 -7.41
CA ASN A 42 -0.80 12.59 -7.21
C ASN A 42 -0.50 11.84 -8.52
N ALA A 43 -0.63 12.49 -9.67
CA ALA A 43 -0.42 11.89 -10.99
C ALA A 43 0.51 12.72 -11.86
N GLN A 44 1.08 12.10 -12.88
CA GLN A 44 1.94 12.77 -13.86
C GLN A 44 1.08 13.61 -14.80
N PRO A 45 1.27 14.94 -14.91
CA PRO A 45 0.41 15.80 -15.71
C PRO A 45 0.33 15.40 -17.18
N GLU A 46 1.40 14.87 -17.73
CA GLU A 46 1.49 14.44 -19.13
C GLU A 46 0.71 13.15 -19.44
N SER A 47 0.28 12.41 -18.43
CA SER A 47 -0.51 11.18 -18.59
C SER A 47 -2.02 11.40 -18.62
N PHE A 48 -2.49 12.62 -18.36
CA PHE A 48 -3.93 12.89 -18.37
C PHE A 48 -4.51 12.86 -19.77
N PRO A 49 -5.57 12.09 -20.03
CA PRO A 49 -6.29 12.14 -21.28
C PRO A 49 -7.07 13.47 -21.38
N SER A 50 -7.39 13.89 -22.62
CA SER A 50 -8.01 15.19 -22.90
C SER A 50 -9.39 15.40 -22.25
N HIS A 51 -10.07 14.34 -21.83
CA HIS A 51 -11.37 14.42 -21.17
C HIS A 51 -11.28 14.58 -19.64
N ARG A 52 -10.08 14.54 -19.05
CA ARG A 52 -9.84 14.75 -17.63
C ARG A 52 -9.21 16.11 -17.37
N ASP A 53 -9.73 16.84 -16.41
CA ASP A 53 -9.12 18.08 -15.93
C ASP A 53 -8.11 17.77 -14.79
N PRO A 54 -6.79 17.96 -15.01
CA PRO A 54 -5.79 17.72 -13.97
C PRO A 54 -5.97 18.56 -12.71
N THR A 55 -6.70 19.68 -12.81
CA THR A 55 -6.97 20.60 -11.68
C THR A 55 -8.23 20.23 -10.89
N GLU A 56 -9.03 19.30 -11.40
CA GLU A 56 -10.21 18.79 -10.68
C GLU A 56 -9.81 18.26 -9.31
N ARG A 57 -10.65 18.56 -8.30
CA ARG A 57 -10.45 18.04 -6.95
C ARG A 57 -11.11 16.68 -6.81
N TYR A 58 -10.34 15.75 -6.27
CA TYR A 58 -10.80 14.40 -5.98
C TYR A 58 -10.55 14.05 -4.50
N ASN A 59 -11.41 13.23 -3.94
CA ASN A 59 -11.27 12.67 -2.59
C ASN A 59 -10.74 11.24 -2.71
N TYR A 60 -9.45 11.09 -2.55
CA TYR A 60 -8.79 9.80 -2.52
C TYR A 60 -9.06 9.12 -1.18
N ALA A 61 -9.68 7.95 -1.19
CA ALA A 61 -9.80 7.12 0.01
C ALA A 61 -8.40 6.76 0.56
N VAL A 62 -8.31 6.49 1.84
CA VAL A 62 -7.09 6.01 2.48
C VAL A 62 -7.39 4.64 3.08
N MET A 63 -7.11 3.63 2.28
CA MET A 63 -7.45 2.26 2.58
C MET A 63 -6.38 1.57 3.42
N ALA A 64 -6.84 0.66 4.28
CA ALA A 64 -6.01 -0.36 4.91
C ALA A 64 -6.71 -1.72 4.76
N PHE A 65 -5.91 -2.78 4.76
CA PHE A 65 -6.42 -4.12 4.53
C PHE A 65 -6.02 -5.02 5.68
N HIS A 66 -6.96 -5.80 6.16
CA HIS A 66 -6.77 -6.76 7.22
C HIS A 66 -7.12 -8.17 6.72
N PHE A 67 -6.30 -9.13 7.04
CA PHE A 67 -6.65 -10.53 6.89
C PHE A 67 -6.10 -11.36 8.04
N ARG A 68 -6.69 -12.53 8.26
CA ARG A 68 -6.27 -13.44 9.32
C ARG A 68 -5.64 -14.69 8.71
N HIS A 69 -4.36 -14.88 9.04
CA HIS A 69 -3.62 -16.08 8.65
C HIS A 69 -3.69 -17.14 9.77
N PRO A 70 -3.89 -18.44 9.45
CA PRO A 70 -4.08 -19.48 10.45
C PRO A 70 -2.91 -19.65 11.42
N THR A 71 -1.69 -19.43 10.97
CA THR A 71 -0.47 -19.60 11.78
C THR A 71 0.23 -18.29 12.14
N HIS A 72 0.04 -17.21 11.36
CA HIS A 72 0.68 -15.91 11.56
C HIS A 72 -0.24 -14.87 12.21
N GLY A 73 -1.50 -15.22 12.50
CA GLY A 73 -2.45 -14.35 13.19
C GLY A 73 -2.99 -13.22 12.31
N ASP A 74 -3.30 -12.09 12.95
CA ASP A 74 -3.86 -10.92 12.27
C ASP A 74 -2.76 -10.12 11.56
N ILE A 75 -2.99 -9.80 10.29
CA ILE A 75 -2.03 -9.16 9.40
C ILE A 75 -2.68 -7.93 8.77
N LEU A 76 -1.94 -6.83 8.71
CA LEU A 76 -2.33 -5.63 7.98
C LEU A 76 -1.46 -5.44 6.74
N ILE A 77 -2.07 -4.91 5.68
CA ILE A 77 -1.37 -4.28 4.57
C ILE A 77 -1.75 -2.81 4.60
N ASP A 78 -0.75 -1.95 4.76
CA ASP A 78 -0.83 -0.54 5.10
C ASP A 78 -1.62 -0.27 6.40
N THR A 79 -1.56 0.96 6.88
CA THR A 79 -2.19 1.34 8.16
C THR A 79 -3.18 2.48 8.03
N GLY A 80 -3.17 3.17 6.91
CA GLY A 80 -3.98 4.37 6.77
C GLY A 80 -3.69 5.39 7.87
N PHE A 81 -4.74 6.07 8.31
CA PHE A 81 -4.71 7.06 9.38
C PHE A 81 -5.11 6.46 10.72
N ASP A 82 -4.55 7.03 11.80
CA ASP A 82 -5.08 6.85 13.15
C ASP A 82 -5.75 8.14 13.65
N ARG A 83 -6.32 8.08 14.86
CA ARG A 83 -7.00 9.20 15.47
C ARG A 83 -6.11 10.43 15.63
N THR A 84 -4.83 10.26 15.94
CA THR A 84 -3.89 11.38 16.16
C THR A 84 -3.66 12.20 14.91
N PHE A 85 -3.90 11.63 13.73
CA PHE A 85 -3.83 12.34 12.47
C PHE A 85 -4.91 13.41 12.34
N HIS A 86 -6.09 13.17 12.92
CA HIS A 86 -7.24 14.08 12.88
C HIS A 86 -7.32 15.04 14.09
N GLU A 87 -6.44 14.87 15.10
CA GLU A 87 -6.43 15.72 16.29
C GLU A 87 -5.86 17.13 16.02
N HIS A 88 -6.17 18.08 16.91
CA HIS A 88 -5.63 19.45 16.79
C HIS A 88 -4.22 19.59 17.37
N PRO A 89 -3.32 20.32 16.66
CA PRO A 89 -3.58 20.88 15.33
C PRO A 89 -3.79 19.76 14.32
N PRO A 90 -4.63 19.97 13.27
CA PRO A 90 -4.90 18.94 12.28
C PRO A 90 -3.57 18.33 11.78
N TYR A 91 -3.60 17.02 11.55
CA TYR A 91 -2.42 16.25 11.14
C TYR A 91 -1.34 16.15 12.23
N GLY A 92 -1.74 15.91 13.49
CA GLY A 92 -0.88 15.95 14.66
C GLY A 92 0.40 15.10 14.59
N ASN A 93 0.37 13.98 13.86
CA ASN A 93 1.54 13.13 13.67
C ASN A 93 2.32 13.41 12.36
N LEU A 94 1.90 14.38 11.53
CA LEU A 94 2.69 14.82 10.37
C LEU A 94 3.85 15.73 10.76
N SER A 95 4.93 15.67 9.98
CA SER A 95 6.05 16.61 10.09
C SER A 95 5.61 18.04 9.75
N PHE A 96 6.37 19.02 10.26
CA PHE A 96 6.16 20.43 9.92
C PHE A 96 6.26 20.66 8.39
N ALA A 97 7.20 20.01 7.72
CA ALA A 97 7.39 20.15 6.27
C ALA A 97 6.14 19.71 5.49
N MET A 98 5.54 18.55 5.86
CA MET A 98 4.32 18.09 5.20
C MET A 98 3.10 18.96 5.48
N ARG A 99 2.98 19.51 6.69
CA ARG A 99 1.91 20.48 7.00
C ARG A 99 2.00 21.72 6.13
N VAL A 100 3.21 22.25 5.91
CA VAL A 100 3.46 23.37 5.00
C VAL A 100 3.09 22.98 3.57
N TYR A 101 3.54 21.81 3.10
CA TYR A 101 3.22 21.30 1.77
C TYR A 101 1.71 21.18 1.55
N TYR A 102 0.97 20.57 2.48
CA TYR A 102 -0.49 20.45 2.39
C TYR A 102 -1.19 21.80 2.36
N THR A 103 -0.69 22.78 3.14
CA THR A 103 -1.24 24.14 3.12
C THR A 103 -1.02 24.81 1.77
N LEU A 104 0.18 24.72 1.20
CA LEU A 104 0.52 25.33 -0.09
C LEU A 104 -0.20 24.69 -1.28
N THR A 105 -0.32 23.36 -1.26
CA THR A 105 -1.01 22.60 -2.33
C THR A 105 -2.51 22.47 -2.11
N LYS A 106 -3.03 23.02 -1.01
CA LYS A 106 -4.44 22.92 -0.61
C LYS A 106 -4.94 21.47 -0.48
N VAL A 107 -4.03 20.55 -0.14
CA VAL A 107 -4.40 19.19 0.21
C VAL A 107 -5.07 19.20 1.57
N GLN A 108 -6.16 18.46 1.71
CA GLN A 108 -6.94 18.33 2.93
C GLN A 108 -7.09 16.85 3.27
N CYS A 109 -6.90 16.52 4.53
CA CYS A 109 -7.24 15.19 5.03
C CYS A 109 -8.60 15.28 5.72
N ILE A 110 -9.48 14.36 5.35
CA ILE A 110 -10.87 14.34 5.81
C ILE A 110 -11.08 13.02 6.54
N GLN A 111 -11.65 13.08 7.74
CA GLN A 111 -12.04 11.89 8.47
C GLN A 111 -13.15 11.15 7.74
N SER A 112 -13.14 9.83 7.76
CA SER A 112 -14.20 9.02 7.16
C SER A 112 -15.54 9.23 7.89
N ASN A 113 -16.64 9.09 7.17
CA ASN A 113 -17.98 9.11 7.74
C ASN A 113 -18.16 7.88 8.64
N GLY A 114 -18.07 8.04 9.96
CA GLY A 114 -18.21 6.95 10.92
C GLY A 114 -17.07 6.82 11.90
N ASP A 115 -16.17 7.79 11.97
CA ASP A 115 -15.03 7.84 12.91
C ASP A 115 -14.14 6.58 12.83
N ILE A 116 -13.96 6.04 11.65
CA ILE A 116 -13.10 4.88 11.45
C ILE A 116 -11.68 5.39 11.20
N ASP A 117 -10.84 5.25 12.17
CA ASP A 117 -9.40 5.27 12.09
C ASP A 117 -8.87 3.86 12.41
N LEU A 118 -7.60 3.61 12.17
CA LEU A 118 -7.02 2.28 12.41
C LEU A 118 -7.24 1.83 13.87
N GLY A 119 -6.95 2.69 14.84
CA GLY A 119 -7.07 2.34 16.27
C GLY A 119 -8.50 1.98 16.66
N SER A 120 -9.48 2.74 16.17
CA SER A 120 -10.91 2.48 16.39
C SER A 120 -11.35 1.18 15.73
N TYR A 121 -10.90 0.91 14.50
CA TYR A 121 -11.16 -0.33 13.79
C TYR A 121 -10.64 -1.54 14.57
N LEU A 122 -9.36 -1.54 14.95
CA LEU A 122 -8.73 -2.63 15.69
C LEU A 122 -9.42 -2.91 17.01
N LYS A 123 -9.77 -1.85 17.76
CA LYS A 123 -10.49 -1.98 19.02
C LYS A 123 -11.89 -2.58 18.84
N ARG A 124 -12.65 -2.09 17.85
CA ARG A 124 -14.02 -2.56 17.55
C ARG A 124 -14.04 -4.05 17.21
N HIS A 125 -13.07 -4.50 16.42
CA HIS A 125 -13.00 -5.88 15.95
C HIS A 125 -12.14 -6.80 16.83
N GLN A 126 -11.57 -6.26 17.96
CA GLN A 126 -10.70 -7.00 18.87
C GLN A 126 -9.48 -7.61 18.17
N ILE A 127 -8.92 -6.87 17.22
CA ILE A 127 -7.77 -7.29 16.41
C ILE A 127 -6.48 -6.78 17.04
N THR A 128 -5.47 -7.65 17.12
CA THR A 128 -4.10 -7.28 17.51
C THR A 128 -3.15 -7.76 16.44
N PRO A 129 -2.76 -6.88 15.50
CA PRO A 129 -1.93 -7.27 14.37
C PRO A 129 -0.56 -7.77 14.83
N ALA A 130 -0.20 -8.98 14.41
CA ALA A 130 1.13 -9.53 14.61
C ALA A 130 2.10 -8.95 13.56
N HIS A 131 1.62 -8.72 12.35
CA HIS A 131 2.41 -8.28 11.20
C HIS A 131 1.74 -7.12 10.47
N VAL A 132 2.55 -6.19 9.99
CA VAL A 132 2.14 -5.10 9.08
C VAL A 132 3.10 -5.06 7.90
N PHE A 133 2.57 -5.18 6.72
CA PHE A 133 3.31 -5.04 5.47
C PHE A 133 2.94 -3.70 4.83
N LEU A 134 3.92 -2.83 4.65
CA LEU A 134 3.71 -1.51 4.05
C LEU A 134 4.04 -1.56 2.55
N THR A 135 3.15 -1.01 1.73
CA THR A 135 3.41 -0.86 0.30
C THR A 135 4.57 0.10 0.07
N HIS A 136 4.59 1.20 0.81
CA HIS A 136 5.66 2.20 0.82
C HIS A 136 5.55 3.10 2.08
N LEU A 137 6.36 4.17 2.17
CA LEU A 137 6.49 4.93 3.40
C LEU A 137 5.88 6.34 3.35
N HIS A 138 4.86 6.63 2.53
CA HIS A 138 4.11 7.87 2.63
C HIS A 138 3.21 7.90 3.87
N ALA A 139 2.77 9.10 4.25
CA ALA A 139 2.08 9.33 5.51
C ALA A 139 0.74 8.58 5.60
N ASP A 140 0.00 8.55 4.54
CA ASP A 140 -1.31 7.90 4.41
C ASP A 140 -1.25 6.37 4.46
N HIS A 141 -0.05 5.78 4.31
CA HIS A 141 0.17 4.34 4.51
C HIS A 141 0.78 4.01 5.87
N THR A 142 1.39 5.02 6.55
CA THR A 142 2.15 4.79 7.80
C THR A 142 1.59 5.51 9.01
N ALA A 143 0.68 6.48 8.85
CA ALA A 143 0.19 7.32 9.95
C ALA A 143 -0.62 6.54 11.01
N GLY A 144 -1.11 5.36 10.69
CA GLY A 144 -1.75 4.45 11.64
C GLY A 144 -0.78 3.65 12.51
N LEU A 145 0.51 3.59 12.17
CA LEU A 145 1.49 2.83 12.95
C LEU A 145 1.51 3.16 14.45
N PRO A 146 1.36 4.43 14.90
CA PRO A 146 1.32 4.75 16.32
C PRO A 146 0.26 4.00 17.11
N ALA A 147 -0.88 3.64 16.51
CA ALA A 147 -1.95 2.90 17.16
C ALA A 147 -1.60 1.42 17.44
N LEU A 148 -0.55 0.89 16.82
CA LEU A 148 -0.17 -0.51 16.95
C LEU A 148 0.73 -0.78 18.16
N PRO A 149 0.72 -2.01 18.71
CA PRO A 149 1.67 -2.44 19.73
C PRO A 149 3.13 -2.26 19.30
N SER A 150 4.02 -2.01 20.27
CA SER A 150 5.45 -1.80 19.99
C SER A 150 6.15 -3.02 19.38
N GLN A 151 5.68 -4.21 19.69
CA GLN A 151 6.22 -5.49 19.23
C GLN A 151 5.67 -5.95 17.87
N THR A 152 4.65 -5.28 17.30
CA THR A 152 4.15 -5.61 15.96
C THR A 152 5.31 -5.60 14.97
N HIS A 153 5.41 -6.67 14.18
CA HIS A 153 6.43 -6.80 13.13
C HIS A 153 6.05 -5.94 11.93
N ILE A 154 6.90 -4.98 11.56
CA ILE A 154 6.66 -4.05 10.45
C ILE A 154 7.62 -4.37 9.32
N TYR A 155 7.09 -4.52 8.10
CA TYR A 155 7.83 -4.89 6.90
C TYR A 155 7.66 -3.83 5.82
N TYR A 156 8.73 -3.47 5.11
CA TYR A 156 8.71 -2.60 3.94
C TYR A 156 9.93 -2.81 3.05
N GLY A 157 9.91 -2.29 1.84
CA GLY A 157 10.98 -2.42 0.86
C GLY A 157 12.32 -1.90 1.37
N LYS A 158 13.40 -2.68 1.21
CA LYS A 158 14.74 -2.39 1.78
C LYS A 158 15.33 -1.07 1.28
N GLN A 159 15.00 -0.65 0.07
CA GLN A 159 15.52 0.56 -0.55
C GLN A 159 14.63 1.80 -0.32
N GLU A 160 13.52 1.66 0.43
CA GLU A 160 12.72 2.82 0.82
C GLU A 160 13.55 3.82 1.65
N TRP A 161 13.32 5.10 1.42
CA TRP A 161 14.04 6.17 2.12
C TRP A 161 13.44 6.44 3.50
N ALA A 162 13.58 5.49 4.41
CA ALA A 162 13.01 5.58 5.76
C ALA A 162 13.39 6.87 6.52
N LEU A 163 14.62 7.38 6.35
CA LEU A 163 15.05 8.65 6.94
C LEU A 163 14.26 9.82 6.35
N MET A 164 14.15 9.88 5.01
CA MET A 164 13.40 10.94 4.34
C MET A 164 11.92 10.88 4.66
N SER A 165 11.33 9.68 4.68
CA SER A 165 9.94 9.49 5.12
C SER A 165 9.72 10.03 6.53
N ARG A 166 10.60 9.72 7.50
CA ARG A 166 10.50 10.24 8.87
C ARG A 166 10.60 11.75 8.96
N LEU A 167 11.45 12.38 8.12
CA LEU A 167 11.61 13.83 8.08
C LEU A 167 10.42 14.52 7.39
N LEU A 168 9.94 13.95 6.30
CA LEU A 168 8.86 14.54 5.50
C LEU A 168 7.49 14.17 6.06
N CYS A 169 7.20 12.89 6.27
CA CYS A 169 5.85 12.43 6.63
C CYS A 169 5.59 12.48 8.13
N GLY A 170 6.56 12.16 8.96
CA GLY A 170 6.43 12.11 10.41
C GLY A 170 7.11 10.89 11.02
N ASN A 171 7.33 10.91 12.33
CA ASN A 171 8.01 9.80 13.03
C ASN A 171 7.02 8.69 13.43
N HIS A 172 6.32 8.09 12.45
CA HIS A 172 5.31 7.08 12.69
C HIS A 172 5.87 5.76 13.26
N PHE A 173 7.18 5.54 13.11
CA PHE A 173 7.88 4.37 13.64
C PHE A 173 8.34 4.53 15.10
N ALA A 174 8.02 5.65 15.75
CA ALA A 174 8.43 5.87 17.14
C ALA A 174 7.92 4.76 18.07
N GLY A 175 8.81 4.21 18.89
CA GLY A 175 8.49 3.13 19.83
C GLY A 175 8.30 1.74 19.20
N LYS A 176 8.50 1.57 17.88
CA LYS A 176 8.43 0.26 17.21
C LYS A 176 9.77 -0.46 17.33
N SER A 177 9.74 -1.70 17.81
CA SER A 177 10.95 -2.49 18.09
C SER A 177 11.31 -3.51 17.02
N SER A 178 10.33 -3.93 16.21
CA SER A 178 10.49 -5.02 15.24
C SER A 178 10.26 -4.54 13.81
N ILE A 179 11.35 -4.11 13.15
CA ILE A 179 11.32 -3.58 11.78
C ILE A 179 12.16 -4.47 10.87
N HIS A 180 11.56 -4.93 9.79
CA HIS A 180 12.11 -5.86 8.82
C HIS A 180 12.14 -5.25 7.42
N LEU A 181 13.25 -5.44 6.72
CA LEU A 181 13.46 -4.93 5.37
C LEU A 181 13.29 -6.07 4.37
N LEU A 182 12.38 -5.90 3.43
CA LEU A 182 12.15 -6.85 2.33
C LEU A 182 13.15 -6.55 1.20
N ASP A 183 14.04 -7.49 0.93
CA ASP A 183 15.01 -7.39 -0.17
C ASP A 183 14.45 -8.10 -1.40
N MET A 184 13.80 -7.36 -2.28
CA MET A 184 13.17 -7.91 -3.47
C MET A 184 14.17 -8.47 -4.50
N SER A 185 15.47 -8.14 -4.38
CA SER A 185 16.50 -8.71 -5.25
C SER A 185 16.73 -10.21 -5.03
N THR A 186 16.28 -10.75 -3.90
CA THR A 186 16.35 -12.18 -3.58
C THR A 186 15.16 -12.97 -4.09
N GLY A 187 14.13 -12.29 -4.60
CA GLY A 187 12.90 -12.90 -5.09
C GLY A 187 13.05 -13.58 -6.45
N GLY A 188 12.14 -14.50 -6.73
CA GLY A 188 11.98 -15.12 -8.04
C GLY A 188 11.19 -14.25 -9.01
N ALA A 189 11.00 -14.75 -10.24
CA ALA A 189 10.12 -14.13 -11.23
C ALA A 189 8.87 -14.99 -11.44
N LEU A 190 7.69 -14.36 -11.39
CA LEU A 190 6.44 -14.94 -11.88
C LEU A 190 5.82 -13.92 -12.84
N ALA A 191 5.84 -14.22 -14.14
CA ALA A 191 5.40 -13.29 -15.17
C ALA A 191 3.98 -12.74 -14.90
N PRO A 192 3.73 -11.44 -15.11
CA PRO A 192 4.61 -10.45 -15.72
C PRO A 192 5.61 -9.80 -14.74
N PHE A 193 5.60 -10.15 -13.46
CA PHE A 193 6.45 -9.55 -12.43
C PHE A 193 7.85 -10.19 -12.41
N SER A 194 8.88 -9.35 -12.35
CA SER A 194 10.28 -9.78 -12.36
C SER A 194 10.83 -10.17 -10.98
N HIS A 195 10.24 -9.62 -9.91
CA HIS A 195 10.65 -9.93 -8.54
C HIS A 195 9.43 -10.09 -7.64
N VAL A 196 9.26 -11.30 -7.13
CA VAL A 196 8.19 -11.68 -6.20
C VAL A 196 8.77 -12.53 -5.07
N VAL A 197 8.21 -12.40 -3.88
CA VAL A 197 8.63 -13.17 -2.69
C VAL A 197 7.39 -13.75 -2.02
N ASP A 198 7.35 -15.07 -1.85
CA ASP A 198 6.40 -15.74 -0.96
C ASP A 198 6.83 -15.48 0.49
N LEU A 199 6.09 -14.60 1.18
CA LEU A 199 6.51 -14.07 2.48
C LEU A 199 6.48 -15.10 3.60
N PHE A 200 5.59 -16.07 3.52
CA PHE A 200 5.47 -17.12 4.53
C PHE A 200 5.93 -18.50 4.04
N GLY A 201 6.26 -18.62 2.76
CA GLY A 201 6.69 -19.88 2.15
C GLY A 201 5.57 -20.90 1.96
N ASP A 202 4.33 -20.50 2.15
CA ASP A 202 3.14 -21.35 2.05
C ASP A 202 2.19 -20.93 0.91
N GLY A 203 2.60 -19.92 0.13
CA GLY A 203 1.85 -19.44 -1.03
C GLY A 203 0.69 -18.49 -0.71
N THR A 204 0.50 -18.09 0.56
CA THR A 204 -0.66 -17.29 0.99
C THR A 204 -0.48 -15.77 0.81
N LEU A 205 0.73 -15.25 1.06
CA LEU A 205 1.02 -13.82 0.93
C LEU A 205 2.29 -13.59 0.13
N TRP A 206 2.16 -12.83 -0.95
CA TRP A 206 3.25 -12.50 -1.86
C TRP A 206 3.54 -11.00 -1.85
N ALA A 207 4.81 -10.63 -1.68
CA ALA A 207 5.28 -9.29 -2.02
C ALA A 207 5.72 -9.26 -3.48
N ILE A 208 5.35 -8.19 -4.18
CA ILE A 208 5.59 -7.98 -5.61
C ILE A 208 6.29 -6.64 -5.77
N SER A 209 7.45 -6.61 -6.42
CA SER A 209 8.18 -5.36 -6.66
C SER A 209 7.48 -4.53 -7.74
N THR A 210 7.02 -3.34 -7.36
CA THR A 210 6.34 -2.35 -8.23
C THR A 210 6.94 -0.95 -8.04
N PRO A 211 8.28 -0.78 -8.23
CA PRO A 211 8.95 0.48 -7.98
C PRO A 211 8.47 1.57 -8.94
N GLY A 212 8.59 2.83 -8.51
CA GLY A 212 8.33 4.00 -9.34
C GLY A 212 7.70 5.15 -8.59
N HIS A 213 6.54 4.97 -7.96
CA HIS A 213 5.93 5.95 -7.07
C HIS A 213 6.92 6.30 -5.94
N THR A 214 7.39 5.30 -5.24
CA THR A 214 8.59 5.36 -4.42
C THR A 214 9.63 4.37 -4.92
N ARG A 215 10.85 4.45 -4.37
CA ARG A 215 12.01 3.71 -4.86
C ARG A 215 11.87 2.20 -4.80
N ASP A 216 11.21 1.69 -3.77
CA ASP A 216 11.08 0.26 -3.49
C ASP A 216 9.62 -0.10 -3.12
N HIS A 217 8.69 0.56 -3.81
CA HIS A 217 7.25 0.34 -3.66
C HIS A 217 6.91 -1.13 -3.92
N LEU A 218 5.99 -1.67 -3.12
CA LEU A 218 5.53 -3.05 -3.16
C LEU A 218 4.02 -3.13 -3.34
N ALA A 219 3.58 -4.04 -4.20
CA ALA A 219 2.22 -4.57 -4.18
C ALA A 219 2.17 -5.88 -3.40
N TYR A 220 0.99 -6.27 -2.93
CA TYR A 220 0.81 -7.53 -2.20
C TYR A 220 -0.32 -8.35 -2.78
N LEU A 221 -0.08 -9.66 -3.00
CA LEU A 221 -1.12 -10.59 -3.40
C LEU A 221 -1.46 -11.50 -2.21
N ILE A 222 -2.73 -11.50 -1.82
CA ILE A 222 -3.32 -12.44 -0.86
C ILE A 222 -3.96 -13.55 -1.67
N ASN A 223 -3.39 -14.75 -1.58
CA ASN A 223 -3.88 -15.92 -2.29
C ASN A 223 -5.00 -16.60 -1.49
N THR A 224 -6.21 -16.07 -1.62
CA THR A 224 -7.40 -16.51 -0.89
C THR A 224 -8.49 -17.02 -1.81
N THR A 225 -9.45 -17.78 -1.23
CA THR A 225 -10.68 -18.22 -1.90
C THR A 225 -11.86 -17.31 -1.50
N PRO A 226 -12.88 -17.13 -2.36
CA PRO A 226 -13.02 -17.75 -3.70
C PRO A 226 -12.09 -17.12 -4.75
N THR A 227 -11.50 -15.99 -4.50
CA THR A 227 -10.75 -15.20 -5.48
C THR A 227 -9.52 -14.58 -4.86
N PRO A 228 -8.33 -14.73 -5.44
CA PRO A 228 -7.13 -14.03 -5.00
C PRO A 228 -7.28 -12.51 -5.14
N ILE A 229 -6.54 -11.77 -4.31
CA ILE A 229 -6.63 -10.31 -4.19
C ILE A 229 -5.25 -9.72 -4.42
N LEU A 230 -5.13 -8.79 -5.35
CA LEU A 230 -3.91 -8.01 -5.57
C LEU A 230 -4.13 -6.57 -5.08
N ILE A 231 -3.46 -6.19 -3.99
CA ILE A 231 -3.41 -4.84 -3.45
C ILE A 231 -2.25 -4.13 -4.12
N VAL A 232 -2.55 -3.16 -4.98
CA VAL A 232 -1.54 -2.51 -5.83
C VAL A 232 -0.87 -1.29 -5.18
N GLY A 233 -1.36 -0.84 -4.01
CA GLY A 233 -0.86 0.38 -3.37
C GLY A 233 -0.97 1.57 -4.32
N ASP A 234 0.09 2.37 -4.35
CA ASP A 234 0.21 3.54 -5.21
C ASP A 234 0.97 3.26 -6.52
N ALA A 235 1.09 2.00 -6.92
CA ALA A 235 1.52 1.69 -8.29
C ALA A 235 0.43 2.04 -9.32
N GLU A 236 -0.84 2.00 -8.89
CA GLU A 236 -2.04 2.53 -9.57
C GLU A 236 -2.94 3.15 -8.48
N LEU A 237 -3.41 4.39 -8.67
CA LEU A 237 -4.11 5.13 -7.59
C LEU A 237 -5.55 4.64 -7.38
N THR A 238 -6.28 4.47 -8.48
CA THR A 238 -7.72 4.15 -8.49
C THR A 238 -8.06 3.30 -9.70
N SER A 239 -9.22 2.65 -9.68
CA SER A 239 -9.75 1.87 -10.78
C SER A 239 -9.91 2.71 -12.05
N TRP A 240 -10.47 3.91 -11.93
CA TRP A 240 -10.66 4.80 -13.07
C TRP A 240 -9.32 5.34 -13.61
N ALA A 241 -8.32 5.63 -12.75
CA ALA A 241 -7.01 6.07 -13.19
C ALA A 241 -6.28 4.96 -13.98
N MET A 242 -6.40 3.72 -13.53
CA MET A 242 -5.89 2.55 -14.24
C MET A 242 -6.57 2.38 -15.61
N GLN A 243 -7.91 2.59 -15.71
CA GLN A 243 -8.66 2.53 -16.97
C GLN A 243 -8.27 3.65 -17.95
N ASP A 244 -8.07 4.87 -17.44
CA ASP A 244 -7.66 6.04 -18.22
C ASP A 244 -6.15 6.07 -18.50
N GLU A 245 -5.39 5.07 -18.04
CA GLU A 245 -3.93 4.96 -18.16
C GLU A 245 -3.16 6.15 -17.55
N ILE A 246 -3.74 6.78 -16.52
CA ILE A 246 -3.12 7.88 -15.79
C ILE A 246 -2.01 7.32 -14.89
N LEU A 247 -0.81 7.86 -15.05
CA LEU A 247 0.35 7.41 -14.29
C LEU A 247 0.50 8.18 -12.98
N VAL A 248 0.77 7.46 -11.92
CA VAL A 248 1.02 8.05 -10.60
C VAL A 248 2.28 8.93 -10.61
N SER A 249 2.32 9.94 -9.74
CA SER A 249 3.49 10.77 -9.52
C SER A 249 4.66 9.96 -8.95
N THR A 250 5.88 10.49 -9.02
CA THR A 250 7.08 9.84 -8.50
C THR A 250 7.99 10.83 -7.79
N VAL A 251 8.70 10.36 -6.77
CA VAL A 251 9.71 11.14 -6.05
C VAL A 251 11.12 10.99 -6.64
N ASP A 252 11.34 10.06 -7.56
CA ASP A 252 12.65 9.69 -8.12
C ASP A 252 12.94 10.30 -9.54
N GLY A 253 12.22 11.35 -9.92
CA GLY A 253 12.46 12.07 -11.19
C GLY A 253 12.28 11.19 -12.43
N ALA A 254 13.13 11.36 -13.47
CA ALA A 254 13.00 10.65 -14.73
C ALA A 254 13.05 9.11 -14.60
N ARG A 255 13.96 8.61 -13.75
CA ARG A 255 14.05 7.16 -13.46
C ARG A 255 12.77 6.63 -12.84
N GLY A 256 12.19 7.37 -11.90
CA GLY A 256 10.92 7.00 -11.29
C GLY A 256 9.78 6.94 -12.31
N LYS A 257 9.70 7.89 -13.24
CA LYS A 257 8.69 7.88 -14.32
C LYS A 257 8.74 6.61 -15.17
N GLU A 258 9.94 6.18 -15.59
CA GLU A 258 10.10 4.94 -16.34
C GLU A 258 9.69 3.71 -15.51
N GLN A 259 10.00 3.71 -14.21
CA GLN A 259 9.62 2.62 -13.31
C GLN A 259 8.10 2.58 -13.08
N VAL A 260 7.45 3.74 -12.86
CA VAL A 260 5.98 3.84 -12.78
C VAL A 260 5.33 3.22 -14.01
N GLN A 261 5.76 3.63 -15.20
CA GLN A 261 5.20 3.08 -16.45
C GLN A 261 5.36 1.56 -16.54
N ARG A 262 6.52 1.04 -16.14
CA ARG A 262 6.77 -0.42 -16.15
C ARG A 262 5.88 -1.14 -15.14
N SER A 263 5.77 -0.63 -13.92
CA SER A 263 4.94 -1.21 -12.86
C SER A 263 3.47 -1.22 -13.23
N ALA A 264 2.95 -0.09 -13.77
CA ALA A 264 1.59 0.01 -14.30
C ALA A 264 1.34 -1.03 -15.41
N ASN A 265 2.26 -1.14 -16.38
CA ASN A 265 2.14 -2.11 -17.47
C ASN A 265 2.14 -3.56 -16.97
N MET A 266 2.95 -3.88 -15.94
CA MET A 266 2.97 -5.23 -15.34
C MET A 266 1.62 -5.53 -14.66
N ILE A 267 1.06 -4.59 -13.88
CA ILE A 267 -0.23 -4.75 -13.20
C ILE A 267 -1.36 -4.94 -14.22
N ARG A 268 -1.41 -4.10 -15.26
CA ARG A 268 -2.43 -4.19 -16.34
C ARG A 268 -2.32 -5.50 -17.11
N SER A 269 -1.10 -5.92 -17.45
CA SER A 269 -0.85 -7.22 -18.09
C SER A 269 -1.25 -8.40 -17.22
N PHE A 270 -0.99 -8.31 -15.93
CA PHE A 270 -1.42 -9.32 -14.95
C PHE A 270 -2.94 -9.41 -14.90
N HIS A 271 -3.64 -8.28 -14.77
CA HIS A 271 -5.09 -8.24 -14.74
C HIS A 271 -5.73 -8.76 -16.03
N ALA A 272 -5.15 -8.41 -17.18
CA ALA A 272 -5.62 -8.95 -18.47
C ALA A 272 -5.43 -10.47 -18.61
N THR A 273 -4.40 -11.03 -17.96
CA THR A 273 -4.10 -12.48 -17.99
C THR A 273 -4.94 -13.25 -16.98
N TYR A 274 -5.21 -12.64 -15.82
CA TYR A 274 -5.92 -13.25 -14.68
C TYR A 274 -7.11 -12.36 -14.26
N PRO A 275 -8.15 -12.22 -15.08
CA PRO A 275 -9.26 -11.29 -14.85
C PRO A 275 -10.11 -11.65 -13.62
N ASP A 276 -10.01 -12.87 -13.11
CA ASP A 276 -10.69 -13.31 -11.89
C ASP A 276 -10.00 -12.80 -10.63
N VAL A 277 -8.72 -12.35 -10.69
CA VAL A 277 -8.04 -11.75 -9.55
C VAL A 277 -8.59 -10.35 -9.30
N GLN A 278 -9.05 -10.09 -8.08
CA GLN A 278 -9.54 -8.77 -7.71
C GLN A 278 -8.37 -7.81 -7.51
N ILE A 279 -8.40 -6.67 -8.21
CA ILE A 279 -7.44 -5.58 -8.00
C ILE A 279 -8.01 -4.61 -6.98
N TRP A 280 -7.25 -4.32 -5.92
CA TRP A 280 -7.60 -3.35 -4.89
C TRP A 280 -6.60 -2.21 -4.84
N PHE A 281 -7.11 -1.00 -4.75
CA PHE A 281 -6.36 0.25 -4.77
C PHE A 281 -6.33 0.86 -3.37
N SER A 282 -5.26 1.55 -3.01
CA SER A 282 -5.18 2.23 -1.71
C SER A 282 -6.00 3.53 -1.66
N HIS A 283 -6.43 4.03 -2.82
CA HIS A 283 -7.11 5.32 -2.96
C HIS A 283 -8.50 5.24 -3.61
N ASP A 284 -9.09 4.05 -3.63
CA ASP A 284 -10.41 3.80 -4.21
C ASP A 284 -11.26 2.95 -3.26
N GLU A 285 -12.51 3.34 -3.04
CA GLU A 285 -13.45 2.62 -2.19
C GLU A 285 -14.62 1.97 -2.96
N ASP A 286 -14.57 2.00 -4.29
CA ASP A 286 -15.66 1.50 -5.14
C ASP A 286 -15.97 0.00 -4.95
N HIS A 287 -15.15 -0.69 -4.18
CA HIS A 287 -15.33 -2.12 -3.84
C HIS A 287 -15.84 -2.35 -2.40
N LEU A 288 -16.08 -1.29 -1.59
CA LEU A 288 -16.57 -1.41 -0.21
C LEU A 288 -18.08 -1.65 -0.12
#